data_f31dcd24b2d512db9ade2b09bc22db3d
#
_entry.id   f31dcd24b2d512db9ade2b09bc22db3d
#
_cell.length_a   1.000
_cell.length_b   1.000
_cell.length_c   1.000
_cell.angle_alpha   90.00
_cell.angle_beta   90.00
_cell.angle_gamma   90.00
#
_symmetry.space_group_name_H-M   'P 1'
#
loop_
_entity.id
_entity.type
_entity.pdbx_description
1 polymer ?
#
loop_
_entity_poly.entity_id
_entity_poly.type
_entity_poly.pdbx_seq_one_letter_code
_entity_poly.pdbx_strand_id
1 'polypeptide(L)'
;MSMASPFPALDGSAPVLQQFDQAPEFGIDTSKRYTATMDTSLGAMVIALDAVNAPGTVNNFVFLAAHHYYDGVVFHRIINGFMCQGGDPTGTGRGGPGYRFNDEPVKQKYQIGSLAMANAGPNTNGSQFFLISGPSGVGLPPQYNHFGQVVKGLEIVDAMQRVDTDHSDRPRTPVVINSVTISVAD
;
A
#
# COMPACT_ATOMS: atom_id res chain seq x y z
N MET A 1 -28.69 -10.71 2.67
CA MET A 1 -27.77 -9.67 3.16
C MET A 1 -26.35 -10.15 2.93
N SER A 2 -25.58 -9.47 2.10
CA SER A 2 -24.18 -9.79 1.93
C SER A 2 -23.44 -9.35 3.21
N MET A 3 -22.80 -10.26 3.90
CA MET A 3 -22.02 -9.92 5.10
C MET A 3 -20.66 -9.40 4.70
N ALA A 4 -20.12 -8.42 5.44
CA ALA A 4 -18.78 -7.93 5.24
C ALA A 4 -17.76 -9.08 5.28
N SER A 5 -16.67 -8.96 4.53
CA SER A 5 -15.62 -9.99 4.52
C SER A 5 -14.98 -10.12 5.90
N PRO A 6 -14.88 -11.32 6.46
CA PRO A 6 -14.30 -11.51 7.78
C PRO A 6 -12.82 -11.14 7.78
N PHE A 7 -12.35 -10.55 8.87
CA PHE A 7 -10.95 -10.17 9.00
C PHE A 7 -10.09 -11.43 9.25
N PRO A 8 -9.07 -11.71 8.44
CA PRO A 8 -8.28 -12.94 8.54
C PRO A 8 -7.30 -12.92 9.71
N ALA A 9 -6.82 -14.10 10.09
CA ALA A 9 -5.69 -14.21 11.01
C ALA A 9 -4.42 -13.61 10.39
N LEU A 10 -3.57 -13.00 11.21
CA LEU A 10 -2.33 -12.37 10.75
C LEU A 10 -1.11 -13.30 10.80
N ASP A 11 -1.36 -14.60 10.86
CA ASP A 11 -0.32 -15.65 10.94
C ASP A 11 0.13 -16.18 9.57
N GLY A 12 -0.39 -15.61 8.49
CA GLY A 12 -0.08 -16.04 7.12
C GLY A 12 -0.87 -17.24 6.63
N SER A 13 -1.82 -17.76 7.42
CA SER A 13 -2.59 -18.96 7.09
C SER A 13 -3.77 -18.71 6.14
N ALA A 14 -4.18 -17.46 5.96
CA ALA A 14 -5.30 -17.13 5.09
C ALA A 14 -4.98 -17.48 3.62
N PRO A 15 -5.96 -17.94 2.84
CA PRO A 15 -5.77 -18.21 1.43
C PRO A 15 -5.55 -16.90 0.63
N VAL A 16 -4.91 -17.04 -0.53
CA VAL A 16 -4.75 -15.92 -1.46
C VAL A 16 -6.11 -15.52 -1.99
N LEU A 17 -6.51 -14.26 -1.77
CA LEU A 17 -7.72 -13.66 -2.34
C LEU A 17 -7.40 -12.28 -2.89
N GLN A 18 -7.87 -12.00 -4.11
CA GLN A 18 -7.65 -10.74 -4.82
C GLN A 18 -8.95 -10.10 -5.31
N GLN A 19 -10.11 -10.65 -4.92
CA GLN A 19 -11.42 -10.07 -5.20
C GLN A 19 -12.35 -10.30 -4.02
N PHE A 20 -13.09 -9.26 -3.67
CA PHE A 20 -14.01 -9.25 -2.53
C PHE A 20 -15.32 -8.58 -2.96
N ASP A 21 -16.43 -9.03 -2.41
CA ASP A 21 -17.76 -8.46 -2.70
C ASP A 21 -17.99 -7.16 -1.91
N GLN A 22 -17.29 -6.99 -0.79
CA GLN A 22 -17.44 -5.85 0.11
C GLN A 22 -16.12 -5.49 0.78
N ALA A 23 -16.04 -4.24 1.26
CA ALA A 23 -14.95 -3.83 2.15
C ALA A 23 -14.93 -4.69 3.44
N PRO A 24 -13.74 -4.88 4.03
CA PRO A 24 -13.62 -5.68 5.25
C PRO A 24 -14.35 -5.04 6.44
N GLU A 25 -14.71 -5.88 7.40
CA GLU A 25 -15.05 -5.41 8.74
C GLU A 25 -13.85 -4.70 9.37
N PHE A 26 -14.12 -3.82 10.34
CA PHE A 26 -13.03 -3.22 11.11
C PHE A 26 -12.48 -4.25 12.09
N GLY A 27 -11.24 -4.68 11.88
CA GLY A 27 -10.63 -5.80 12.60
C GLY A 27 -9.31 -5.49 13.30
N ILE A 28 -8.75 -4.28 13.12
CA ILE A 28 -7.52 -3.89 13.82
C ILE A 28 -7.83 -3.24 15.17
N ASP A 29 -6.85 -3.29 16.07
CA ASP A 29 -6.87 -2.56 17.33
C ASP A 29 -5.97 -1.33 17.22
N THR A 30 -6.56 -0.13 17.21
CA THR A 30 -5.83 1.13 17.01
C THR A 30 -4.91 1.51 18.18
N SER A 31 -5.00 0.81 19.31
CA SER A 31 -4.06 0.98 20.42
C SER A 31 -2.73 0.24 20.22
N LYS A 32 -2.67 -0.66 19.23
CA LYS A 32 -1.49 -1.45 18.91
C LYS A 32 -0.67 -0.84 17.77
N ARG A 33 0.59 -1.24 17.71
CA ARG A 33 1.52 -0.82 16.64
C ARG A 33 1.57 -1.88 15.55
N TYR A 34 1.30 -1.46 14.34
CA TYR A 34 1.35 -2.31 13.15
C TYR A 34 2.57 -1.96 12.31
N THR A 35 3.30 -2.96 11.88
CA THR A 35 4.38 -2.83 10.89
C THR A 35 4.16 -3.79 9.75
N ALA A 36 4.47 -3.34 8.53
CA ALA A 36 4.49 -4.19 7.35
C ALA A 36 5.94 -4.39 6.91
N THR A 37 6.35 -5.63 6.71
CA THR A 37 7.58 -5.96 6.00
C THR A 37 7.21 -6.27 4.56
N MET A 38 7.59 -5.39 3.65
CA MET A 38 7.39 -5.56 2.21
C MET A 38 8.68 -6.05 1.59
N ASP A 39 8.70 -7.32 1.21
CA ASP A 39 9.81 -7.91 0.47
C ASP A 39 9.60 -7.71 -1.02
N THR A 40 10.60 -7.16 -1.70
CA THR A 40 10.55 -6.88 -3.13
C THR A 40 11.73 -7.50 -3.87
N SER A 41 11.64 -7.55 -5.19
CA SER A 41 12.73 -8.00 -6.04
C SER A 41 14.02 -7.16 -5.92
N LEU A 42 13.95 -5.97 -5.30
CA LEU A 42 15.11 -5.10 -5.05
C LEU A 42 15.55 -5.08 -3.58
N GLY A 43 14.83 -5.74 -2.70
CA GLY A 43 15.10 -5.83 -1.28
C GLY A 43 13.87 -5.58 -0.42
N ALA A 44 14.04 -5.72 0.89
CA ALA A 44 12.96 -5.59 1.86
C ALA A 44 12.93 -4.19 2.50
N MET A 45 11.72 -3.71 2.78
CA MET A 45 11.48 -2.50 3.57
C MET A 45 10.56 -2.82 4.74
N VAL A 46 10.75 -2.09 5.84
CA VAL A 46 9.85 -2.12 6.99
C VAL A 46 9.10 -0.80 7.04
N ILE A 47 7.80 -0.88 7.11
CA ILE A 47 6.89 0.27 7.09
C ILE A 47 6.10 0.30 8.40
N ALA A 48 6.22 1.39 9.14
CA ALA A 48 5.36 1.65 10.28
C ALA A 48 4.00 2.13 9.76
N LEU A 49 2.92 1.46 10.16
CA LEU A 49 1.55 1.81 9.75
C LEU A 49 0.90 2.71 10.81
N ASP A 50 0.24 3.77 10.37
CA ASP A 50 -0.36 4.77 11.26
C ASP A 50 -1.84 4.45 11.53
N ALA A 51 -2.09 3.48 12.39
CA ALA A 51 -3.43 3.06 12.76
C ALA A 51 -4.22 4.12 13.57
N VAL A 52 -3.53 5.12 14.11
CA VAL A 52 -4.15 6.19 14.89
C VAL A 52 -4.75 7.28 13.99
N ASN A 53 -3.99 7.72 12.98
CA ASN A 53 -4.42 8.80 12.10
C ASN A 53 -5.17 8.32 10.85
N ALA A 54 -4.92 7.09 10.41
CA ALA A 54 -5.56 6.49 9.24
C ALA A 54 -6.08 5.07 9.53
N PRO A 55 -6.97 4.90 10.54
CA PRO A 55 -7.39 3.57 11.00
C PRO A 55 -8.08 2.74 9.92
N GLY A 56 -8.96 3.34 9.12
CA GLY A 56 -9.67 2.64 8.06
C GLY A 56 -8.73 2.20 6.93
N THR A 57 -7.77 3.04 6.57
CA THR A 57 -6.77 2.71 5.54
C THR A 57 -5.82 1.62 6.01
N VAL A 58 -5.35 1.69 7.26
CA VAL A 58 -4.51 0.63 7.84
C VAL A 58 -5.29 -0.67 7.95
N ASN A 59 -6.55 -0.63 8.41
CA ASN A 59 -7.42 -1.80 8.43
C ASN A 59 -7.51 -2.47 7.06
N ASN A 60 -7.75 -1.68 6.01
CA ASN A 60 -7.82 -2.17 4.64
C ASN A 60 -6.50 -2.81 4.19
N PHE A 61 -5.38 -2.12 4.40
CA PHE A 61 -4.06 -2.61 3.99
C PHE A 61 -3.68 -3.91 4.71
N VAL A 62 -3.90 -3.97 6.03
CA VAL A 62 -3.63 -5.16 6.84
C VAL A 62 -4.52 -6.34 6.40
N PHE A 63 -5.81 -6.09 6.15
CA PHE A 63 -6.73 -7.08 5.62
C PHE A 63 -6.25 -7.67 4.28
N LEU A 64 -5.89 -6.82 3.33
CA LEU A 64 -5.43 -7.25 2.02
C LEU A 64 -4.09 -8.01 2.12
N ALA A 65 -3.14 -7.49 2.90
CA ALA A 65 -1.84 -8.14 3.10
C ALA A 65 -2.00 -9.52 3.74
N ALA A 66 -2.90 -9.67 4.71
CA ALA A 66 -3.18 -10.95 5.36
C ALA A 66 -3.80 -11.99 4.40
N HIS A 67 -4.50 -11.54 3.36
CA HIS A 67 -4.99 -12.39 2.26
C HIS A 67 -3.97 -12.61 1.14
N HIS A 68 -2.70 -12.27 1.35
CA HIS A 68 -1.65 -12.38 0.32
C HIS A 68 -2.00 -11.64 -0.98
N TYR A 69 -2.82 -10.61 -0.88
CA TYR A 69 -3.33 -9.84 -2.01
C TYR A 69 -2.21 -9.24 -2.85
N TYR A 70 -1.13 -8.78 -2.19
CA TYR A 70 -0.03 -8.08 -2.83
C TYR A 70 1.09 -9.01 -3.31
N ASP A 71 1.04 -10.30 -2.99
CA ASP A 71 2.08 -11.26 -3.38
C ASP A 71 2.13 -11.40 -4.91
N GLY A 72 3.31 -11.18 -5.49
CA GLY A 72 3.51 -11.20 -6.94
C GLY A 72 3.06 -9.94 -7.68
N VAL A 73 2.55 -8.93 -7.00
CA VAL A 73 2.06 -7.69 -7.61
C VAL A 73 3.23 -6.76 -7.93
N VAL A 74 3.19 -6.13 -9.09
CA VAL A 74 4.28 -5.25 -9.56
C VAL A 74 4.01 -3.78 -9.22
N PHE A 75 5.08 -3.01 -9.12
CA PHE A 75 5.00 -1.55 -9.19
C PHE A 75 4.88 -1.15 -10.66
N HIS A 76 3.66 -0.88 -11.08
CA HIS A 76 3.34 -0.66 -12.51
C HIS A 76 3.64 0.76 -13.00
N ARG A 77 3.89 1.70 -12.08
CA ARG A 77 4.21 3.10 -12.41
C ARG A 77 5.25 3.64 -11.44
N ILE A 78 6.41 4.01 -11.98
CA ILE A 78 7.51 4.59 -11.19
C ILE A 78 8.00 5.85 -11.90
N ILE A 79 8.05 6.96 -11.17
CA ILE A 79 8.58 8.24 -11.66
C ILE A 79 9.68 8.70 -10.71
N ASN A 80 10.90 8.77 -11.22
CA ASN A 80 12.05 9.25 -10.45
C ASN A 80 11.81 10.70 -9.98
N GLY A 81 12.12 10.97 -8.72
CA GLY A 81 11.90 12.27 -8.10
C GLY A 81 10.45 12.49 -7.62
N PHE A 82 9.60 11.47 -7.73
CA PHE A 82 8.18 11.56 -7.39
C PHE A 82 7.71 10.40 -6.50
N MET A 83 7.37 9.25 -7.10
CA MET A 83 6.79 8.12 -6.34
C MET A 83 6.91 6.80 -7.09
N CYS A 84 6.69 5.71 -6.35
CA CYS A 84 6.57 4.35 -6.88
C CYS A 84 5.17 3.82 -6.55
N GLN A 85 4.35 3.53 -7.56
CA GLN A 85 2.96 3.12 -7.41
C GLN A 85 2.78 1.64 -7.77
N GLY A 86 2.06 0.93 -6.92
CA GLY A 86 1.70 -0.47 -7.11
C GLY A 86 0.38 -0.81 -6.42
N GLY A 87 0.16 -2.09 -6.15
CA GLY A 87 -1.00 -2.56 -5.40
C GLY A 87 -2.20 -2.95 -6.26
N ASP A 88 -2.04 -2.98 -7.58
CA ASP A 88 -3.04 -3.49 -8.51
C ASP A 88 -2.64 -4.90 -8.98
N PRO A 89 -3.38 -5.95 -8.61
CA PRO A 89 -3.05 -7.32 -9.02
C PRO A 89 -3.02 -7.53 -10.53
N THR A 90 -3.76 -6.72 -11.29
CA THR A 90 -3.75 -6.79 -12.77
C THR A 90 -2.52 -6.12 -13.37
N GLY A 91 -1.82 -5.27 -12.62
CA GLY A 91 -0.67 -4.52 -13.09
C GLY A 91 -0.96 -3.47 -14.15
N THR A 92 -2.23 -3.15 -14.39
CA THR A 92 -2.65 -2.18 -15.42
C THR A 92 -2.84 -0.76 -14.92
N GLY A 93 -2.92 -0.59 -13.60
CA GLY A 93 -3.31 0.66 -12.94
C GLY A 93 -4.83 0.85 -12.82
N ARG A 94 -5.63 -0.10 -13.27
CA ARG A 94 -7.10 -0.04 -13.28
C ARG A 94 -7.77 -1.07 -12.38
N GLY A 95 -7.02 -2.04 -11.87
CA GLY A 95 -7.52 -3.09 -11.00
C GLY A 95 -7.65 -2.64 -9.55
N GLY A 96 -8.38 -3.41 -8.79
CA GLY A 96 -8.61 -3.19 -7.38
C GLY A 96 -9.29 -4.38 -6.71
N PRO A 97 -9.64 -4.27 -5.42
CA PRO A 97 -10.11 -5.40 -4.62
C PRO A 97 -11.59 -5.76 -4.80
N GLY A 98 -12.33 -4.99 -5.61
CA GLY A 98 -13.78 -5.19 -5.80
C GLY A 98 -14.65 -4.25 -4.97
N TYR A 99 -14.06 -3.37 -4.18
CA TYR A 99 -14.74 -2.35 -3.37
C TYR A 99 -13.94 -1.05 -3.35
N ARG A 100 -14.58 -0.01 -2.85
CA ARG A 100 -13.94 1.30 -2.57
C ARG A 100 -14.24 1.72 -1.14
N PHE A 101 -13.38 2.55 -0.57
CA PHE A 101 -13.60 3.15 0.74
C PHE A 101 -13.24 4.64 0.75
N ASN A 102 -13.74 5.33 1.76
CA ASN A 102 -13.69 6.79 1.85
C ASN A 102 -12.30 7.32 2.21
N ASP A 103 -12.07 8.57 1.87
CA ASP A 103 -10.89 9.31 2.30
C ASP A 103 -10.89 9.51 3.82
N GLU A 104 -9.69 9.53 4.37
CA GLU A 104 -9.41 9.91 5.74
C GLU A 104 -8.60 11.20 5.76
N PRO A 105 -8.77 12.08 6.76
CA PRO A 105 -8.01 13.32 6.84
C PRO A 105 -6.50 13.09 6.88
N VAL A 106 -5.76 13.80 6.04
CA VAL A 106 -4.29 13.76 6.04
C VAL A 106 -3.78 14.71 7.10
N LYS A 107 -3.25 14.18 8.19
CA LYS A 107 -2.82 14.95 9.37
C LYS A 107 -1.33 15.25 9.41
N GLN A 108 -0.54 14.54 8.62
CA GLN A 108 0.92 14.67 8.59
C GLN A 108 1.38 15.00 7.18
N LYS A 109 2.47 15.78 7.10
CA LYS A 109 3.10 16.09 5.81
C LYS A 109 3.70 14.84 5.20
N TYR A 110 3.62 14.74 3.87
CA TYR A 110 4.34 13.71 3.13
C TYR A 110 5.85 13.92 3.22
N GLN A 111 6.58 12.81 3.29
CA GLN A 111 8.04 12.74 3.33
C GLN A 111 8.52 11.65 2.39
N ILE A 112 9.81 11.61 2.11
CA ILE A 112 10.43 10.46 1.46
C ILE A 112 10.15 9.21 2.30
N GLY A 113 9.61 8.17 1.67
CA GLY A 113 9.21 6.93 2.32
C GLY A 113 7.78 6.92 2.88
N SER A 114 7.03 8.02 2.74
CA SER A 114 5.59 8.00 3.07
C SER A 114 4.85 7.01 2.18
N LEU A 115 3.95 6.23 2.80
CA LEU A 115 3.04 5.31 2.13
C LEU A 115 1.64 5.93 2.12
N ALA A 116 1.08 6.12 0.93
CA ALA A 116 -0.22 6.74 0.73
C ALA A 116 -1.06 5.98 -0.28
N MET A 117 -2.39 6.14 -0.21
CA MET A 117 -3.32 5.49 -1.14
C MET A 117 -3.42 6.29 -2.45
N ALA A 118 -3.24 5.59 -3.56
CA ALA A 118 -3.64 6.11 -4.86
C ALA A 118 -5.16 6.13 -4.98
N ASN A 119 -5.70 7.12 -5.68
CA ASN A 119 -7.13 7.23 -5.91
C ASN A 119 -7.44 7.80 -7.30
N ALA A 120 -8.71 7.73 -7.70
CA ALA A 120 -9.24 8.30 -8.93
C ALA A 120 -10.21 9.46 -8.65
N GLY A 121 -9.95 10.22 -7.61
CA GLY A 121 -10.78 11.28 -7.09
C GLY A 121 -11.26 10.99 -5.65
N PRO A 122 -12.11 11.86 -5.07
CA PRO A 122 -12.58 11.69 -3.69
C PRO A 122 -13.26 10.34 -3.45
N ASN A 123 -12.94 9.71 -2.32
CA ASN A 123 -13.59 8.49 -1.83
C ASN A 123 -13.52 7.29 -2.81
N THR A 124 -12.38 7.13 -3.48
CA THR A 124 -12.16 6.05 -4.44
C THR A 124 -10.98 5.14 -4.08
N ASN A 125 -10.64 5.06 -2.80
CA ASN A 125 -9.56 4.20 -2.33
C ASN A 125 -9.92 2.72 -2.51
N GLY A 126 -8.96 1.91 -2.91
CA GLY A 126 -9.10 0.47 -3.04
C GLY A 126 -7.88 -0.26 -2.53
N SER A 127 -7.01 -0.73 -3.42
CA SER A 127 -5.79 -1.45 -3.06
C SER A 127 -4.52 -0.76 -3.51
N GLN A 128 -4.59 0.14 -4.49
CA GLN A 128 -3.40 0.78 -5.04
C GLN A 128 -2.84 1.81 -4.06
N PHE A 129 -1.53 1.79 -3.92
CA PHE A 129 -0.78 2.68 -3.06
C PHE A 129 0.46 3.21 -3.77
N PHE A 130 1.09 4.21 -3.21
CA PHE A 130 2.40 4.67 -3.68
C PHE A 130 3.32 4.99 -2.50
N LEU A 131 4.61 4.82 -2.76
CA LEU A 131 5.70 5.21 -1.87
C LEU A 131 6.31 6.49 -2.43
N ILE A 132 6.37 7.52 -1.62
CA ILE A 132 7.00 8.79 -2.01
C ILE A 132 8.50 8.60 -2.05
N SER A 133 9.10 8.89 -3.20
CA SER A 133 10.52 8.67 -3.46
C SER A 133 11.30 9.95 -3.76
N GLY A 134 10.61 11.08 -3.96
CA GLY A 134 11.29 12.32 -4.33
C GLY A 134 10.49 13.59 -3.99
N PRO A 135 11.10 14.77 -4.24
CA PRO A 135 10.53 16.07 -3.84
C PRO A 135 9.15 16.37 -4.41
N SER A 136 8.86 15.90 -5.63
CA SER A 136 7.54 16.10 -6.25
C SER A 136 6.44 15.36 -5.50
N GLY A 137 6.75 14.21 -4.90
CA GLY A 137 5.81 13.48 -4.03
C GLY A 137 5.61 14.18 -2.68
N VAL A 138 6.69 14.70 -2.10
CA VAL A 138 6.62 15.47 -0.86
C VAL A 138 5.72 16.69 -1.01
N GLY A 139 5.69 17.31 -2.19
CA GLY A 139 4.88 18.49 -2.50
C GLY A 139 3.42 18.21 -2.87
N LEU A 140 2.96 16.96 -2.84
CA LEU A 140 1.56 16.64 -3.16
C LEU A 140 0.58 17.30 -2.19
N PRO A 141 -0.61 17.71 -2.69
CA PRO A 141 -1.68 18.18 -1.82
C PRO A 141 -2.19 17.05 -0.93
N PRO A 142 -2.77 17.34 0.27
CA PRO A 142 -3.20 16.34 1.24
C PRO A 142 -4.51 15.65 0.83
N GLN A 143 -4.52 15.02 -0.34
CA GLN A 143 -5.69 14.39 -0.97
C GLN A 143 -5.55 12.85 -1.05
N TYR A 144 -4.49 12.31 -0.50
CA TYR A 144 -4.17 10.88 -0.53
C TYR A 144 -4.00 10.37 0.89
N ASN A 145 -4.80 9.40 1.31
CA ASN A 145 -4.74 8.84 2.65
C ASN A 145 -3.30 8.45 2.99
N HIS A 146 -2.72 9.12 3.97
CA HIS A 146 -1.35 8.89 4.42
C HIS A 146 -1.39 7.91 5.59
N PHE A 147 -0.91 6.68 5.39
CA PHE A 147 -1.13 5.62 6.36
C PHE A 147 0.13 4.86 6.80
N GLY A 148 1.29 5.28 6.35
CA GLY A 148 2.54 4.63 6.76
C GLY A 148 3.79 5.43 6.40
N GLN A 149 4.90 4.96 6.97
CA GLN A 149 6.24 5.53 6.75
C GLN A 149 7.27 4.40 6.74
N VAL A 150 8.10 4.36 5.72
CA VAL A 150 9.25 3.45 5.69
C VAL A 150 10.24 3.84 6.79
N VAL A 151 10.50 2.91 7.70
CA VAL A 151 11.43 3.09 8.83
C VAL A 151 12.73 2.33 8.65
N LYS A 152 12.74 1.33 7.77
CA LYS A 152 13.94 0.62 7.28
C LYS A 152 13.79 0.36 5.79
N GLY A 153 14.87 0.52 5.02
CA GLY A 153 14.86 0.23 3.60
C GLY A 153 14.58 1.45 2.72
N LEU A 154 14.84 2.68 3.20
CA LEU A 154 14.75 3.87 2.35
C LEU A 154 15.66 3.77 1.12
N GLU A 155 16.81 3.09 1.24
CA GLU A 155 17.69 2.80 0.11
C GLU A 155 17.02 1.91 -0.95
N ILE A 156 16.06 1.07 -0.56
CA ILE A 156 15.27 0.27 -1.50
C ILE A 156 14.28 1.16 -2.27
N VAL A 157 13.65 2.11 -1.59
CA VAL A 157 12.79 3.11 -2.25
C VAL A 157 13.58 3.92 -3.27
N ASP A 158 14.81 4.33 -2.92
CA ASP A 158 15.69 5.05 -3.83
C ASP A 158 16.12 4.17 -5.01
N ALA A 159 16.46 2.91 -4.79
CA ALA A 159 16.76 1.97 -5.86
C ALA A 159 15.57 1.76 -6.79
N MET A 160 14.37 1.65 -6.25
CA MET A 160 13.14 1.50 -7.03
C MET A 160 12.89 2.68 -7.95
N GLN A 161 13.05 3.93 -7.47
CA GLN A 161 12.81 5.11 -8.30
C GLN A 161 13.80 5.29 -9.45
N ARG A 162 14.95 4.61 -9.38
CA ARG A 162 16.02 4.72 -10.39
C ARG A 162 15.97 3.66 -11.49
N VAL A 163 15.00 2.74 -11.43
CA VAL A 163 14.89 1.70 -12.47
C VAL A 163 14.53 2.31 -13.82
N ASP A 164 14.96 1.67 -14.89
CA ASP A 164 14.57 2.05 -16.25
C ASP A 164 13.07 1.84 -16.44
N THR A 165 12.42 2.85 -17.02
CA THR A 165 11.00 2.81 -17.35
C THR A 165 10.79 3.08 -18.84
N ASP A 166 9.62 2.66 -19.33
CA ASP A 166 9.18 2.99 -20.69
C ASP A 166 8.48 4.38 -20.72
N HIS A 167 7.96 4.75 -21.88
CA HIS A 167 7.27 6.04 -22.08
C HIS A 167 5.97 6.20 -21.26
N SER A 168 5.49 5.12 -20.65
CA SER A 168 4.32 5.12 -19.76
C SER A 168 4.70 5.00 -18.29
N ASP A 169 5.96 5.25 -17.95
CA ASP A 169 6.51 5.16 -16.59
C ASP A 169 6.46 3.74 -16.00
N ARG A 170 6.36 2.74 -16.86
CA ARG A 170 6.35 1.33 -16.44
C ARG A 170 7.78 0.80 -16.39
N PRO A 171 8.20 0.17 -15.28
CA PRO A 171 9.52 -0.46 -15.21
C PRO A 171 9.73 -1.48 -16.33
N ARG A 172 10.85 -1.38 -17.07
CA ARG A 172 11.20 -2.32 -18.14
C ARG A 172 11.51 -3.71 -17.58
N THR A 173 12.19 -3.76 -16.43
CA THR A 173 12.32 -4.98 -15.64
C THR A 173 11.33 -4.87 -14.48
N PRO A 174 10.38 -5.81 -14.33
CA PRO A 174 9.37 -5.72 -13.29
C PRO A 174 9.97 -5.60 -11.89
N VAL A 175 9.47 -4.66 -11.11
CA VAL A 175 9.72 -4.55 -9.68
C VAL A 175 8.57 -5.23 -8.97
N VAL A 176 8.84 -6.38 -8.37
CA VAL A 176 7.81 -7.29 -7.87
C VAL A 176 7.78 -7.27 -6.34
N ILE A 177 6.58 -7.21 -5.77
CA ILE A 177 6.36 -7.47 -4.35
C ILE A 177 6.32 -9.00 -4.19
N ASN A 178 7.30 -9.57 -3.49
CA ASN A 178 7.30 -11.00 -3.19
C ASN A 178 6.29 -11.34 -2.09
N SER A 179 6.25 -10.52 -1.05
CA SER A 179 5.30 -10.67 0.07
C SER A 179 5.16 -9.39 0.87
N VAL A 180 4.03 -9.27 1.58
CA VAL A 180 3.82 -8.26 2.62
C VAL A 180 3.39 -8.98 3.89
N THR A 181 4.22 -8.91 4.92
CA THR A 181 3.99 -9.56 6.22
C THR A 181 3.66 -8.51 7.27
N ILE A 182 2.60 -8.73 8.03
CA ILE A 182 2.15 -7.82 9.09
C ILE A 182 2.64 -8.31 10.45
N SER A 183 3.21 -7.41 11.23
CA SER A 183 3.57 -7.63 12.63
C SER A 183 2.81 -6.66 13.52
N VAL A 184 2.38 -7.14 14.68
CA VAL A 184 1.60 -6.38 15.66
C VAL A 184 2.34 -6.40 17.00
N ALA A 185 2.49 -5.24 17.62
CA ALA A 185 3.09 -5.08 18.96
C ALA A 185 2.21 -4.18 19.84
N ASP A 186 2.36 -4.30 21.16
CA ASP A 186 1.67 -3.46 22.14
C ASP A 186 2.20 -2.01 22.13
#